data_0dc70ed70a668ee87462cc967c78ae6b
#
_entry.id   0dc70ed70a668ee87462cc967c78ae6b
#
_cell.length_a   1.000
_cell.length_b   1.000
_cell.length_c   1.000
_cell.angle_alpha   90.00
_cell.angle_beta   90.00
_cell.angle_gamma   90.00
#
_symmetry.space_group_name_H-M   'P 1'
#
loop_
_entity.id
_entity.type
_entity.pdbx_description
1 polymer ?
#
loop_
_entity_poly.entity_id
_entity_poly.type
_entity_poly.pdbx_seq_one_letter_code
_entity_poly.pdbx_strand_id
1 'polypeptide(L)'
;MLVDGDAVVYESAIINEYLEEKYPEIRLMPKDLVRRSRVRIWIDYCNTRLQHAGGKIAHDYEVEKSSEELKKYLATLNSEMQGREYIDGDYSLADITYIPFFVRRERYKATIDESLPHLKAWMDRLLDRPVVRATP
;
A
#
# COMPACT_ATOMS: atom_id res chain seq x y z
N MET A 1 -13.83 9.22 -2.61
CA MET A 1 -14.23 10.63 -2.50
C MET A 1 -14.50 10.94 -1.03
N LEU A 2 -13.94 12.04 -0.53
CA LEU A 2 -14.16 12.60 0.80
C LEU A 2 -14.87 13.93 0.65
N VAL A 3 -15.89 14.16 1.47
CA VAL A 3 -16.59 15.45 1.55
C VAL A 3 -16.35 16.03 2.94
N ASP A 4 -15.89 17.27 3.01
CA ASP A 4 -15.60 17.97 4.25
C ASP A 4 -16.14 19.42 4.13
N GLY A 5 -17.33 19.64 4.69
CA GLY A 5 -18.11 20.85 4.44
C GLY A 5 -18.43 20.98 2.94
N ASP A 6 -18.01 22.08 2.33
CA ASP A 6 -18.18 22.32 0.88
C ASP A 6 -17.01 21.77 0.03
N ALA A 7 -15.94 21.26 0.67
CA ALA A 7 -14.79 20.72 -0.03
C ALA A 7 -15.02 19.27 -0.45
N VAL A 8 -14.67 18.95 -1.69
CA VAL A 8 -14.69 17.59 -2.24
C VAL A 8 -13.27 17.19 -2.60
N VAL A 9 -12.75 16.14 -1.95
CA VAL A 9 -11.42 15.60 -2.19
C VAL A 9 -11.54 14.18 -2.74
N TYR A 10 -10.83 13.88 -3.80
CA TYR A 10 -10.80 12.55 -4.42
C TYR A 10 -9.35 12.11 -4.64
N GLU A 11 -9.15 10.85 -5.08
CA GLU A 11 -7.89 10.12 -5.06
C GLU A 11 -7.44 9.76 -3.64
N SER A 12 -7.31 8.45 -3.37
CA SER A 12 -7.04 7.95 -2.02
C SER A 12 -5.75 8.49 -1.42
N ALA A 13 -4.70 8.62 -2.23
CA ALA A 13 -3.42 9.14 -1.76
C ALA A 13 -3.53 10.63 -1.35
N ILE A 14 -4.29 11.41 -2.12
CA ILE A 14 -4.54 12.83 -1.83
C ILE A 14 -5.44 12.97 -0.59
N ILE A 15 -6.47 12.14 -0.48
CA ILE A 15 -7.34 12.10 0.71
C ILE A 15 -6.53 11.81 1.97
N ASN A 16 -5.63 10.83 1.91
CA ASN A 16 -4.78 10.46 3.04
C ASN A 16 -3.85 11.62 3.44
N GLU A 17 -3.22 12.31 2.50
CA GLU A 17 -2.39 13.48 2.81
C GLU A 17 -3.23 14.64 3.35
N TYR A 18 -4.42 14.88 2.81
CA TYR A 18 -5.35 15.89 3.33
C TYR A 18 -5.71 15.62 4.80
N LEU A 19 -6.03 14.37 5.14
CA LEU A 19 -6.35 13.98 6.51
C LEU A 19 -5.13 14.10 7.44
N GLU A 20 -3.94 13.76 6.96
CA GLU A 20 -2.69 13.94 7.70
C GLU A 20 -2.42 15.41 8.07
N GLU A 21 -2.67 16.31 7.13
CA GLU A 21 -2.50 17.75 7.37
C GLU A 21 -3.60 18.33 8.25
N LYS A 22 -4.84 17.83 8.10
CA LYS A 22 -5.99 18.28 8.88
C LYS A 22 -5.93 17.83 10.35
N TYR A 23 -5.36 16.65 10.62
CA TYR A 23 -5.27 16.03 11.94
C TYR A 23 -3.81 15.77 12.35
N PRO A 24 -3.03 16.82 12.62
CA PRO A 24 -1.58 16.71 12.79
C PRO A 24 -1.15 16.09 14.13
N GLU A 25 -2.08 15.73 15.01
CA GLU A 25 -1.81 15.19 16.33
C GLU A 25 -1.18 13.78 16.26
N ILE A 26 -1.61 12.99 15.27
CA ILE A 26 -1.07 11.65 14.99
C ILE A 26 -0.41 11.68 13.63
N ARG A 27 0.91 11.76 13.61
CA ARG A 27 1.66 11.86 12.37
C ARG A 27 1.86 10.48 11.73
N LEU A 28 1.40 10.36 10.49
CA LEU A 28 1.60 9.21 9.61
C LEU A 28 2.59 9.52 8.45
N MET A 29 3.06 10.76 8.37
CA MET A 29 4.13 11.18 7.47
C MET A 29 5.35 11.63 8.28
N PRO A 30 6.56 11.19 7.91
CA PRO A 30 7.78 11.64 8.58
C PRO A 30 7.99 13.14 8.40
N LYS A 31 8.64 13.79 9.36
CA LYS A 31 9.03 15.22 9.26
C LYS A 31 10.21 15.41 8.32
N ASP A 32 11.14 14.48 8.30
CA ASP A 32 12.33 14.52 7.45
C ASP A 32 11.93 14.47 5.97
N LEU A 33 12.47 15.39 5.17
CA LEU A 33 12.09 15.55 3.76
C LEU A 33 12.49 14.33 2.91
N VAL A 34 13.62 13.71 3.18
CA VAL A 34 14.09 12.53 2.46
C VAL A 34 13.17 11.35 2.75
N ARG A 35 12.84 11.13 4.02
CA ARG A 35 11.91 10.09 4.42
C ARG A 35 10.50 10.33 3.86
N ARG A 36 10.01 11.57 3.87
CA ARG A 36 8.72 11.93 3.23
C ARG A 36 8.70 11.58 1.75
N SER A 37 9.77 11.90 1.04
CA SER A 37 9.90 11.55 -0.38
C SER A 37 9.89 10.04 -0.58
N ARG A 38 10.56 9.28 0.28
CA ARG A 38 10.57 7.81 0.25
C ARG A 38 9.18 7.22 0.47
N VAL A 39 8.44 7.72 1.45
CA VAL A 39 7.04 7.32 1.69
C VAL A 39 6.19 7.55 0.44
N ARG A 40 6.31 8.72 -0.21
CA ARG A 40 5.58 9.02 -1.45
C ARG A 40 5.98 8.12 -2.62
N ILE A 41 7.27 7.78 -2.74
CA ILE A 41 7.75 6.83 -3.76
C ILE A 41 7.07 5.46 -3.58
N TRP A 42 6.95 4.96 -2.35
CA TRP A 42 6.30 3.69 -2.09
C TRP A 42 4.79 3.73 -2.26
N ILE A 43 4.14 4.86 -1.99
CA ILE A 43 2.73 5.10 -2.32
C ILE A 43 2.53 5.03 -3.84
N ASP A 44 3.36 5.75 -4.60
CA ASP A 44 3.34 5.73 -6.06
C ASP A 44 3.58 4.31 -6.61
N TYR A 45 4.56 3.60 -6.06
CA TYR A 45 4.86 2.22 -6.42
C TYR A 45 3.64 1.31 -6.28
N CYS A 46 2.90 1.41 -5.19
CA CYS A 46 1.66 0.65 -4.99
C CYS A 46 0.63 0.98 -6.06
N ASN A 47 0.35 2.28 -6.25
CA ASN A 47 -0.75 2.73 -7.10
C ASN A 47 -0.48 2.52 -8.59
N THR A 48 0.74 2.82 -9.05
CA THR A 48 1.08 2.77 -10.48
C THR A 48 1.56 1.40 -10.95
N ARG A 49 2.02 0.53 -10.07
CA ARG A 49 2.51 -0.81 -10.40
C ARG A 49 1.61 -1.92 -9.90
N LEU A 50 1.50 -2.10 -8.58
CA LEU A 50 0.74 -3.22 -8.01
C LEU A 50 -0.75 -3.14 -8.33
N GLN A 51 -1.37 -2.00 -8.02
CA GLN A 51 -2.80 -1.80 -8.27
C GLN A 51 -3.11 -1.83 -9.77
N HIS A 52 -2.22 -1.28 -10.60
CA HIS A 52 -2.40 -1.30 -12.05
C HIS A 52 -2.32 -2.73 -12.62
N ALA A 53 -1.29 -3.50 -12.26
CA ALA A 53 -1.16 -4.88 -12.71
C ALA A 53 -2.30 -5.75 -12.15
N GLY A 54 -2.63 -5.61 -10.87
CA GLY A 54 -3.75 -6.30 -10.23
C GLY A 54 -5.09 -5.98 -10.87
N GLY A 55 -5.31 -4.72 -11.22
CA GLY A 55 -6.52 -4.28 -11.94
C GLY A 55 -6.67 -4.94 -13.30
N LYS A 56 -5.59 -4.99 -14.09
CA LYS A 56 -5.58 -5.71 -15.38
C LYS A 56 -5.96 -7.18 -15.20
N ILE A 57 -5.36 -7.87 -14.24
CA ILE A 57 -5.66 -9.27 -13.94
C ILE A 57 -7.13 -9.45 -13.55
N ALA A 58 -7.64 -8.57 -12.67
CA ALA A 58 -9.02 -8.63 -12.20
C ALA A 58 -10.07 -8.40 -13.30
N HIS A 59 -9.67 -7.75 -14.39
CA HIS A 59 -10.52 -7.50 -15.56
C HIS A 59 -10.18 -8.37 -16.78
N ASP A 60 -9.44 -9.46 -16.57
CA ASP A 60 -9.04 -10.43 -17.61
C ASP A 60 -8.30 -9.77 -18.80
N TYR A 61 -7.53 -8.70 -18.53
CA TYR A 61 -6.77 -7.98 -19.54
C TYR A 61 -5.26 -8.21 -19.34
N GLU A 62 -4.55 -8.61 -20.41
CA GLU A 62 -3.10 -8.90 -20.39
C GLU A 62 -2.65 -9.74 -19.18
N VAL A 63 -3.42 -10.78 -18.82
CA VAL A 63 -3.27 -11.51 -17.55
C VAL A 63 -1.87 -12.10 -17.36
N GLU A 64 -1.32 -12.77 -18.38
CA GLU A 64 0.01 -13.41 -18.29
C GLU A 64 1.10 -12.39 -18.03
N LYS A 65 1.16 -11.33 -18.86
CA LYS A 65 2.14 -10.25 -18.75
C LYS A 65 2.01 -9.54 -17.39
N SER A 66 0.81 -9.18 -17.00
CA SER A 66 0.56 -8.50 -15.74
C SER A 66 0.88 -9.37 -14.53
N SER A 67 0.67 -10.69 -14.61
CA SER A 67 1.04 -11.64 -13.57
C SER A 67 2.57 -11.75 -13.40
N GLU A 68 3.32 -11.75 -14.50
CA GLU A 68 4.78 -11.73 -14.46
C GLU A 68 5.33 -10.42 -13.87
N GLU A 69 4.76 -9.29 -14.28
CA GLU A 69 5.10 -7.97 -13.73
C GLU A 69 4.81 -7.93 -12.22
N LEU A 70 3.62 -8.40 -11.82
CA LEU A 70 3.22 -8.42 -10.42
C LEU A 70 4.17 -9.27 -9.56
N LYS A 71 4.60 -10.43 -10.04
CA LYS A 71 5.61 -11.26 -9.35
C LYS A 71 6.91 -10.52 -9.11
N LYS A 72 7.39 -9.77 -10.10
CA LYS A 72 8.60 -8.94 -9.97
C LYS A 72 8.41 -7.82 -8.94
N TYR A 73 7.26 -7.16 -8.95
CA TYR A 73 6.96 -6.10 -7.99
C TYR A 73 6.87 -6.63 -6.56
N LEU A 74 6.27 -7.81 -6.36
CA LEU A 74 6.19 -8.45 -5.05
C LEU A 74 7.58 -8.90 -4.56
N ALA A 75 8.43 -9.42 -5.45
CA ALA A 75 9.80 -9.78 -5.10
C ALA A 75 10.64 -8.56 -4.68
N THR A 76 10.46 -7.42 -5.35
CA THR A 76 11.10 -6.15 -5.00
C THR A 76 10.66 -5.70 -3.59
N LEU A 77 9.37 -5.75 -3.30
CA LEU A 77 8.84 -5.42 -1.96
C LEU A 77 9.37 -6.37 -0.89
N ASN A 78 9.45 -7.67 -1.17
CA ASN A 78 10.00 -8.63 -0.24
C ASN A 78 11.46 -8.28 0.13
N SER A 79 12.28 -7.93 -0.86
CA SER A 79 13.66 -7.51 -0.64
C SER A 79 13.74 -6.21 0.16
N GLU A 80 12.88 -5.25 -0.13
CA GLU A 80 12.86 -3.96 0.57
C GLU A 80 12.43 -4.12 2.04
N MET A 81 11.53 -5.05 2.33
CA MET A 81 11.04 -5.31 3.68
C MET A 81 12.01 -6.10 4.57
N GLN A 82 13.11 -6.59 4.03
CA GLN A 82 14.09 -7.34 4.81
C GLN A 82 14.63 -6.49 5.97
N GLY A 83 14.46 -6.97 7.20
CA GLY A 83 14.90 -6.28 8.41
C GLY A 83 14.08 -5.05 8.80
N ARG A 84 12.92 -4.83 8.17
CA ARG A 84 12.03 -3.71 8.45
C ARG A 84 10.70 -4.17 9.02
N GLU A 85 10.17 -3.42 9.96
CA GLU A 85 8.83 -3.64 10.50
C GLU A 85 7.77 -3.01 9.58
N TYR A 86 8.03 -1.80 9.09
CA TYR A 86 7.22 -1.05 8.14
C TYR A 86 8.07 -0.52 6.99
N ILE A 87 7.47 -0.15 5.87
CA ILE A 87 8.22 0.10 4.64
C ILE A 87 9.19 1.30 4.73
N ASP A 88 8.92 2.27 5.58
CA ASP A 88 9.87 3.37 5.91
C ASP A 88 10.47 3.21 7.33
N GLY A 89 10.38 2.04 7.93
CA GLY A 89 10.79 1.75 9.30
C GLY A 89 9.67 1.96 10.31
N ASP A 90 9.04 3.13 10.32
CA ASP A 90 7.86 3.46 11.13
C ASP A 90 6.58 3.35 10.30
N TYR A 91 5.47 3.04 10.98
CA TYR A 91 4.15 3.01 10.35
C TYR A 91 3.78 4.36 9.72
N SER A 92 3.38 4.36 8.46
CA SER A 92 3.16 5.57 7.68
C SER A 92 2.00 5.43 6.70
N LEU A 93 1.69 6.51 5.98
CA LEU A 93 0.71 6.50 4.88
C LEU A 93 1.07 5.51 3.77
N ALA A 94 2.36 5.18 3.59
CA ALA A 94 2.75 4.15 2.65
C ALA A 94 2.14 2.80 3.03
N ASP A 95 2.32 2.36 4.28
CA ASP A 95 1.76 1.10 4.77
C ASP A 95 0.23 1.04 4.58
N ILE A 96 -0.46 2.12 4.92
CA ILE A 96 -1.91 2.25 4.75
C ILE A 96 -2.34 2.05 3.29
N THR A 97 -1.55 2.57 2.35
CA THR A 97 -1.83 2.46 0.91
C THR A 97 -1.80 1.00 0.42
N TYR A 98 -0.98 0.13 1.02
CA TYR A 98 -0.88 -1.28 0.64
C TYR A 98 -2.01 -2.16 1.21
N ILE A 99 -2.68 -1.75 2.27
CA ILE A 99 -3.74 -2.55 2.90
C ILE A 99 -4.84 -2.96 1.91
N PRO A 100 -5.43 -2.07 1.09
CA PRO A 100 -6.43 -2.47 0.11
C PRO A 100 -5.92 -3.47 -0.93
N PHE A 101 -4.64 -3.37 -1.33
CA PHE A 101 -4.02 -4.34 -2.23
C PHE A 101 -3.94 -5.72 -1.57
N PHE A 102 -3.46 -5.80 -0.33
CA PHE A 102 -3.35 -7.06 0.39
C PHE A 102 -4.72 -7.72 0.64
N VAL A 103 -5.73 -6.94 0.97
CA VAL A 103 -7.12 -7.45 1.12
C VAL A 103 -7.63 -8.06 -0.19
N ARG A 104 -7.30 -7.44 -1.33
CA ARG A 104 -7.76 -7.88 -2.67
C ARG A 104 -6.80 -8.84 -3.38
N ARG A 105 -5.73 -9.31 -2.73
CA ARG A 105 -4.68 -10.11 -3.36
C ARG A 105 -5.17 -11.35 -4.11
N GLU A 106 -6.19 -12.01 -3.59
CA GLU A 106 -6.78 -13.19 -4.25
C GLU A 106 -7.43 -12.82 -5.59
N ARG A 107 -8.15 -11.69 -5.63
CA ARG A 107 -8.75 -11.16 -6.86
C ARG A 107 -7.69 -10.81 -7.90
N TYR A 108 -6.52 -10.38 -7.44
CA TYR A 108 -5.37 -10.05 -8.29
C TYR A 108 -4.49 -11.27 -8.60
N LYS A 109 -4.87 -12.47 -8.14
CA LYS A 109 -4.06 -13.70 -8.24
C LYS A 109 -2.63 -13.49 -7.71
N ALA A 110 -2.48 -12.60 -6.75
CA ALA A 110 -1.20 -12.31 -6.10
C ALA A 110 -0.93 -13.34 -5.00
N THR A 111 0.07 -14.19 -5.21
CA THR A 111 0.51 -15.17 -4.23
C THR A 111 1.55 -14.56 -3.31
N ILE A 112 1.21 -14.41 -2.02
CA ILE A 112 2.11 -13.93 -0.97
C ILE A 112 2.14 -15.01 0.12
N ASP A 113 3.17 -15.82 0.07
CA ASP A 113 3.37 -17.00 0.94
C ASP A 113 4.80 -17.06 1.50
N GLU A 114 5.23 -18.21 1.98
CA GLU A 114 6.55 -18.42 2.57
C GLU A 114 7.71 -18.22 1.58
N SER A 115 7.46 -18.15 0.28
CA SER A 115 8.47 -17.80 -0.73
C SER A 115 8.85 -16.32 -0.70
N LEU A 116 8.00 -15.48 -0.09
CA LEU A 116 8.19 -14.05 0.12
C LEU A 116 8.04 -13.70 1.62
N PRO A 117 8.95 -14.20 2.47
CA PRO A 117 8.75 -14.22 3.92
C PRO A 117 8.67 -12.81 4.55
N HIS A 118 9.44 -11.87 4.04
CA HIS A 118 9.46 -10.49 4.57
C HIS A 118 8.20 -9.73 4.17
N LEU A 119 7.77 -9.90 2.93
CA LEU A 119 6.51 -9.32 2.43
C LEU A 119 5.31 -9.93 3.16
N LYS A 120 5.30 -11.25 3.34
CA LYS A 120 4.23 -11.94 4.06
C LYS A 120 4.11 -11.46 5.50
N ALA A 121 5.22 -11.35 6.22
CA ALA A 121 5.24 -10.87 7.59
C ALA A 121 4.71 -9.43 7.72
N TRP A 122 5.06 -8.56 6.78
CA TRP A 122 4.55 -7.19 6.73
C TRP A 122 3.05 -7.15 6.42
N MET A 123 2.59 -7.89 5.42
CA MET A 123 1.17 -8.02 5.10
C MET A 123 0.37 -8.50 6.32
N ASP A 124 0.81 -9.59 6.95
CA ASP A 124 0.12 -10.15 8.12
C ASP A 124 0.05 -9.13 9.27
N ARG A 125 1.13 -8.40 9.53
CA ARG A 125 1.18 -7.32 10.53
C ARG A 125 0.18 -6.21 10.24
N LEU A 126 0.06 -5.79 8.99
CA LEU A 126 -0.87 -4.74 8.59
C LEU A 126 -2.32 -5.20 8.70
N LEU A 127 -2.63 -6.41 8.22
CA LEU A 127 -3.99 -6.97 8.27
C LEU A 127 -4.43 -7.31 9.68
N ASP A 128 -3.50 -7.55 10.60
CA ASP A 128 -3.77 -7.86 12.01
C ASP A 128 -4.09 -6.64 12.87
N ARG A 129 -3.89 -5.43 12.36
CA ARG A 129 -4.19 -4.19 13.09
C ARG A 129 -5.67 -4.10 13.45
N PRO A 130 -6.03 -3.75 14.70
CA PRO A 130 -7.43 -3.72 15.14
C PRO A 130 -8.32 -2.84 14.26
N VAL A 131 -7.83 -1.68 13.82
CA VAL A 131 -8.58 -0.77 12.94
C VAL A 131 -8.85 -1.39 11.56
N VAL A 132 -7.94 -2.20 11.05
CA VAL A 132 -8.11 -2.90 9.77
C VAL A 132 -9.11 -4.03 9.90
N ARG A 133 -9.00 -4.82 10.97
CA ARG A 133 -9.97 -5.91 11.28
C ARG A 133 -11.39 -5.39 11.49
N ALA A 134 -11.55 -4.19 12.05
CA ALA A 134 -12.84 -3.58 12.29
C ALA A 134 -13.47 -2.95 11.06
N THR A 135 -12.72 -2.83 9.97
CA THR A 135 -13.22 -2.28 8.69
C THR A 135 -13.89 -3.40 7.89
N PRO A 136 -15.16 -3.24 7.48
CA PRO A 136 -15.90 -4.26 6.74
C PRO A 136 -15.37 -4.48 5.33
#